data_87cc4d5d1cb9caf2fcff20d919a47a39
#
_entry.id   87cc4d5d1cb9caf2fcff20d919a47a39
#
_cell.length_a   1.000
_cell.length_b   1.000
_cell.length_c   1.000
_cell.angle_alpha   90.00
_cell.angle_beta   90.00
_cell.angle_gamma   90.00
#
_symmetry.space_group_name_H-M   'P 1'
#
loop_
_entity.id
_entity.type
_entity.pdbx_description
1 polymer ?
#
loop_
_entity_poly.entity_id
_entity_poly.type
_entity_poly.pdbx_seq_one_letter_code
_entity_poly.pdbx_strand_id
1 'polypeptide(L)'
;RSKYYAESPVLLRPYNRESLWAAAMANTDKARQWGQYLLAENGRLNAVIAAIEPDVDRTSLGFQTFKAGEVIIREGTESDTVYSIVEGHAEVFVNNIKVGEVLEDEIFGALSLLTHSPRTATVIADTRCLVMVVPRHQFETMIKTHPRICLSLMENMARQIVSLNKQVTAAKNP
;
A
#
# COMPACT_ATOMS: atom_id res chain seq x y z
N ARG A 1 -17.35 -5.41 -21.60
CA ARG A 1 -16.62 -6.01 -22.76
C ARG A 1 -16.28 -4.90 -23.72
N SER A 2 -15.01 -4.62 -23.90
CA SER A 2 -14.54 -3.64 -24.92
C SER A 2 -14.78 -4.21 -26.30
N LYS A 3 -15.34 -3.41 -27.21
CA LYS A 3 -15.50 -3.74 -28.62
C LYS A 3 -14.40 -3.02 -29.40
N TYR A 4 -13.73 -3.78 -30.27
CA TYR A 4 -12.72 -3.25 -31.19
C TYR A 4 -13.24 -3.31 -32.58
N TYR A 5 -13.10 -2.24 -33.33
CA TYR A 5 -13.52 -2.12 -34.70
C TYR A 5 -12.31 -1.91 -35.60
N ALA A 6 -12.24 -2.63 -36.71
CA ALA A 6 -11.19 -2.42 -37.69
C ALA A 6 -11.68 -1.39 -38.73
N GLU A 7 -10.88 -0.36 -38.97
CA GLU A 7 -11.15 0.66 -40.00
C GLU A 7 -10.76 0.20 -41.43
N SER A 8 -10.02 -0.88 -41.52
CA SER A 8 -9.61 -1.51 -42.77
C SER A 8 -9.57 -3.03 -42.60
N PRO A 9 -9.54 -3.83 -43.69
CA PRO A 9 -9.39 -5.27 -43.59
C PRO A 9 -8.11 -5.63 -42.80
N VAL A 10 -8.27 -6.42 -41.74
CA VAL A 10 -7.15 -6.90 -40.90
C VAL A 10 -7.16 -8.41 -40.81
N LEU A 11 -5.99 -9.02 -40.90
CA LEU A 11 -5.79 -10.44 -40.66
C LEU A 11 -5.45 -10.65 -39.18
N LEU A 12 -6.32 -11.32 -38.43
CA LEU A 12 -6.11 -11.61 -37.01
C LEU A 12 -5.70 -13.07 -36.83
N ARG A 13 -4.62 -13.29 -36.10
CA ARG A 13 -4.21 -14.62 -35.65
C ARG A 13 -4.52 -14.76 -34.14
N PRO A 14 -5.41 -15.68 -33.77
CA PRO A 14 -5.72 -15.91 -32.37
C PRO A 14 -4.55 -16.62 -31.67
N TYR A 15 -4.22 -16.20 -30.45
CA TYR A 15 -3.28 -16.86 -29.57
C TYR A 15 -3.95 -17.17 -28.24
N ASN A 16 -3.64 -18.32 -27.65
CA ASN A 16 -3.98 -18.55 -26.25
C ASN A 16 -2.98 -17.79 -25.32
N ARG A 17 -3.37 -17.63 -24.06
CA ARG A 17 -2.59 -16.85 -23.07
C ARG A 17 -1.14 -17.34 -22.92
N GLU A 18 -0.96 -18.67 -22.88
CA GLU A 18 0.35 -19.31 -22.65
C GLU A 18 1.28 -19.14 -23.84
N SER A 19 0.77 -19.39 -25.07
CA SER A 19 1.56 -19.22 -26.29
C SER A 19 1.90 -17.76 -26.58
N LEU A 20 1.01 -16.81 -26.23
CA LEU A 20 1.28 -15.38 -26.33
C LEU A 20 2.39 -14.96 -25.38
N TRP A 21 2.32 -15.42 -24.11
CA TRP A 21 3.34 -15.14 -23.11
C TRP A 21 4.70 -15.70 -23.48
N ALA A 22 4.74 -16.97 -23.90
CA ALA A 22 5.96 -17.61 -24.37
C ALA A 22 6.59 -16.87 -25.57
N ALA A 23 5.76 -16.44 -26.53
CA ALA A 23 6.23 -15.69 -27.70
C ALA A 23 6.72 -14.27 -27.32
N ALA A 24 6.08 -13.62 -26.35
CA ALA A 24 6.50 -12.30 -25.86
C ALA A 24 7.85 -12.37 -25.10
N MET A 25 8.07 -13.45 -24.34
CA MET A 25 9.29 -13.63 -23.53
C MET A 25 10.45 -14.29 -24.27
N ALA A 26 10.21 -14.84 -25.46
CA ALA A 26 11.25 -15.52 -26.25
C ALA A 26 12.35 -14.59 -26.78
N ASN A 27 12.14 -13.26 -26.74
CA ASN A 27 13.10 -12.29 -27.28
C ASN A 27 13.01 -10.99 -26.47
N THR A 28 14.17 -10.47 -26.06
CA THR A 28 14.31 -9.25 -25.23
C THR A 28 13.62 -8.02 -25.86
N ASP A 29 13.69 -7.86 -27.17
CA ASP A 29 13.09 -6.72 -27.87
C ASP A 29 11.55 -6.82 -27.86
N LYS A 30 11.01 -8.02 -28.04
CA LYS A 30 9.56 -8.25 -27.92
C LYS A 30 9.08 -8.05 -26.50
N ALA A 31 9.81 -8.51 -25.50
CA ALA A 31 9.50 -8.28 -24.10
C ALA A 31 9.47 -6.78 -23.77
N ARG A 32 10.42 -6.01 -24.31
CA ARG A 32 10.45 -4.54 -24.16
C ARG A 32 9.26 -3.87 -24.83
N GLN A 33 8.90 -4.26 -26.05
CA GLN A 33 7.72 -3.74 -26.77
C GLN A 33 6.42 -4.05 -26.01
N TRP A 34 6.29 -5.26 -25.47
CA TRP A 34 5.16 -5.63 -24.63
C TRP A 34 5.10 -4.81 -23.34
N GLY A 35 6.24 -4.59 -22.69
CA GLY A 35 6.32 -3.72 -21.51
C GLY A 35 5.85 -2.29 -21.81
N GLN A 36 6.31 -1.71 -22.90
CA GLN A 36 5.87 -0.38 -23.36
C GLN A 36 4.37 -0.34 -23.69
N TYR A 37 3.85 -1.36 -24.36
CA TYR A 37 2.42 -1.46 -24.66
C TYR A 37 1.58 -1.54 -23.38
N LEU A 38 1.96 -2.38 -22.42
CA LEU A 38 1.26 -2.51 -21.13
C LEU A 38 1.30 -1.22 -20.31
N LEU A 39 2.42 -0.49 -20.33
CA LEU A 39 2.54 0.82 -19.68
C LEU A 39 1.62 1.85 -20.33
N ALA A 40 1.56 1.87 -21.66
CA ALA A 40 0.67 2.77 -22.41
C ALA A 40 -0.81 2.44 -22.17
N GLU A 41 -1.17 1.15 -22.11
CA GLU A 41 -2.55 0.70 -21.84
C GLU A 41 -2.97 1.02 -20.40
N ASN A 42 -2.09 0.84 -19.41
CA ASN A 42 -2.34 1.29 -18.05
C ASN A 42 -2.53 2.80 -17.96
N GLY A 43 -1.77 3.57 -18.71
CA GLY A 43 -1.95 5.03 -18.82
C GLY A 43 -3.33 5.41 -19.38
N ARG A 44 -3.81 4.71 -20.42
CA ARG A 44 -5.15 4.91 -20.99
C ARG A 44 -6.25 4.52 -20.02
N LEU A 45 -6.14 3.38 -19.35
CA LEU A 45 -7.11 2.93 -18.35
C LEU A 45 -7.20 3.92 -17.19
N ASN A 46 -6.06 4.40 -16.70
CA ASN A 46 -6.02 5.43 -15.67
C ASN A 46 -6.65 6.75 -16.12
N ALA A 47 -6.46 7.15 -17.39
CA ALA A 47 -7.09 8.33 -17.95
C ALA A 47 -8.61 8.18 -18.08
N VAL A 48 -9.10 6.99 -18.43
CA VAL A 48 -10.55 6.68 -18.51
C VAL A 48 -11.17 6.68 -17.11
N ILE A 49 -10.53 6.04 -16.13
CA ILE A 49 -10.97 6.06 -14.73
C ILE A 49 -11.02 7.50 -14.23
N ALA A 50 -10.02 8.29 -14.59
CA ALA A 50 -9.94 9.72 -14.30
C ALA A 50 -11.09 10.55 -14.84
N ALA A 51 -11.61 10.20 -16.02
CA ALA A 51 -12.73 10.90 -16.65
C ALA A 51 -14.09 10.48 -16.08
N ILE A 52 -14.18 9.28 -15.51
CA ILE A 52 -15.42 8.73 -14.92
C ILE A 52 -15.60 9.19 -13.47
N GLU A 53 -14.51 9.44 -12.75
CA GLU A 53 -14.50 9.93 -11.36
C GLU A 53 -13.77 11.27 -11.28
N PRO A 54 -14.40 12.39 -11.68
CA PRO A 54 -13.75 13.70 -11.71
C PRO A 54 -13.43 14.28 -10.32
N ASP A 55 -14.04 13.75 -9.24
CA ASP A 55 -13.94 14.27 -7.87
C ASP A 55 -13.04 13.45 -6.93
N VAL A 56 -12.35 12.43 -7.41
CA VAL A 56 -11.30 11.81 -6.61
C VAL A 56 -10.08 12.69 -6.68
N ASP A 57 -9.91 13.50 -5.63
CA ASP A 57 -8.69 14.28 -5.41
C ASP A 57 -7.49 13.36 -5.55
N ARG A 58 -6.80 13.49 -6.71
CA ARG A 58 -5.63 12.70 -7.05
C ARG A 58 -4.41 13.20 -6.33
N THR A 59 -4.50 13.35 -5.03
CA THR A 59 -3.32 13.30 -4.20
C THR A 59 -2.77 11.89 -4.36
N SER A 60 -1.89 11.74 -5.32
CA SER A 60 -1.19 10.52 -5.67
C SER A 60 -0.81 9.79 -4.39
N LEU A 61 -1.09 8.50 -4.31
CA LEU A 61 -0.44 7.62 -3.35
C LEU A 61 1.03 8.03 -3.34
N GLY A 62 1.43 8.76 -2.31
CA GLY A 62 2.78 9.29 -2.22
C GLY A 62 3.69 8.17 -1.73
N PHE A 63 4.79 7.93 -2.42
CA PHE A 63 5.87 7.12 -1.87
C PHE A 63 6.90 8.06 -1.26
N GLN A 64 7.31 7.78 -0.03
CA GLN A 64 8.36 8.49 0.68
C GLN A 64 9.46 7.52 1.08
N THR A 65 10.70 7.97 0.97
CA THR A 65 11.86 7.19 1.41
C THR A 65 12.40 7.80 2.69
N PHE A 66 12.61 6.96 3.70
CA PHE A 66 13.22 7.31 4.97
C PHE A 66 14.54 6.57 5.12
N LYS A 67 15.57 7.24 5.63
CA LYS A 67 16.83 6.61 6.01
C LYS A 67 16.71 5.98 7.38
N ALA A 68 17.59 5.03 7.68
CA ALA A 68 17.69 4.49 9.03
C ALA A 68 17.86 5.62 10.07
N GLY A 69 17.08 5.56 11.15
CA GLY A 69 17.01 6.57 12.21
C GLY A 69 16.06 7.73 11.93
N GLU A 70 15.49 7.87 10.74
CA GLU A 70 14.52 8.94 10.45
C GLU A 70 13.13 8.62 11.03
N VAL A 71 12.49 9.65 11.58
CA VAL A 71 11.14 9.55 12.15
C VAL A 71 10.10 9.59 11.03
N ILE A 72 9.30 8.53 10.91
CA ILE A 72 8.18 8.43 9.97
C ILE A 72 6.92 9.04 10.59
N ILE A 73 6.63 8.68 11.84
CA ILE A 73 5.52 9.22 12.63
C ILE A 73 6.07 9.71 13.98
N ARG A 74 5.58 10.84 14.45
CA ARG A 74 5.88 11.37 15.79
C ARG A 74 4.66 11.27 16.70
N GLU A 75 4.84 10.68 17.88
CA GLU A 75 3.81 10.62 18.94
C GLU A 75 3.26 12.02 19.26
N GLY A 76 1.94 12.11 19.49
CA GLY A 76 1.24 13.34 19.83
C GLY A 76 0.91 14.28 18.68
N THR A 77 1.39 14.02 17.45
CA THR A 77 1.02 14.83 16.26
C THR A 77 -0.37 14.48 15.73
N GLU A 78 -0.99 15.40 15.00
CA GLU A 78 -2.27 15.14 14.32
C GLU A 78 -2.15 14.05 13.26
N SER A 79 -3.27 13.40 12.96
CA SER A 79 -3.34 12.22 12.11
C SER A 79 -4.40 12.36 11.02
N ASP A 80 -3.95 12.48 9.78
CA ASP A 80 -4.78 12.50 8.58
C ASP A 80 -4.34 11.47 7.52
N THR A 81 -3.30 10.72 7.80
CA THR A 81 -2.68 9.77 6.89
C THR A 81 -2.47 8.40 7.56
N VAL A 82 -2.43 7.37 6.74
CA VAL A 82 -2.03 6.00 7.09
C VAL A 82 -0.82 5.64 6.24
N TYR A 83 0.01 4.76 6.72
CA TYR A 83 1.25 4.37 6.09
C TYR A 83 1.31 2.86 5.88
N SER A 84 2.02 2.42 4.84
CA SER A 84 2.38 1.01 4.65
C SER A 84 3.84 0.93 4.25
N ILE A 85 4.61 0.05 4.89
CA ILE A 85 5.99 -0.23 4.49
C ILE A 85 5.96 -1.09 3.23
N VAL A 86 6.63 -0.62 2.18
CA VAL A 86 6.81 -1.35 0.93
C VAL A 86 8.15 -2.08 0.91
N GLU A 87 9.17 -1.49 1.56
CA GLU A 87 10.52 -2.04 1.68
C GLU A 87 11.15 -1.57 2.98
N GLY A 88 11.84 -2.46 3.68
CA GLY A 88 12.50 -2.19 4.95
C GLY A 88 11.62 -2.51 6.17
N HIS A 89 12.01 -2.01 7.34
CA HIS A 89 11.25 -2.16 8.58
C HIS A 89 11.48 -0.96 9.51
N ALA A 90 10.55 -0.76 10.44
CA ALA A 90 10.56 0.35 11.38
C ALA A 90 10.27 -0.11 12.82
N GLU A 91 10.76 0.62 13.79
CA GLU A 91 10.52 0.40 15.22
C GLU A 91 9.47 1.35 15.76
N VAL A 92 8.66 0.87 16.70
CA VAL A 92 7.56 1.62 17.33
C VAL A 92 7.90 1.90 18.78
N PHE A 93 7.81 3.18 19.15
CA PHE A 93 8.11 3.67 20.49
C PHE A 93 6.92 4.42 21.08
N VAL A 94 6.63 4.19 22.34
CA VAL A 94 5.69 4.97 23.16
C VAL A 94 6.44 5.48 24.37
N ASN A 95 6.43 6.79 24.59
CA ASN A 95 7.22 7.44 25.66
C ASN A 95 8.70 7.00 25.64
N ASN A 96 9.32 6.91 24.47
CA ASN A 96 10.69 6.44 24.23
C ASN A 96 10.97 4.96 24.61
N ILE A 97 9.96 4.15 24.89
CA ILE A 97 10.09 2.71 25.14
C ILE A 97 9.70 1.98 23.86
N LYS A 98 10.57 1.11 23.34
CA LYS A 98 10.25 0.25 22.21
C LYS A 98 9.12 -0.72 22.60
N VAL A 99 8.01 -0.65 21.87
CA VAL A 99 6.82 -1.46 22.11
C VAL A 99 6.52 -2.43 20.98
N GLY A 100 7.16 -2.28 19.83
CA GLY A 100 6.94 -3.16 18.68
C GLY A 100 7.75 -2.79 17.47
N GLU A 101 7.44 -3.43 16.35
CA GLU A 101 8.05 -3.25 15.04
C GLU A 101 6.94 -3.22 13.99
N VAL A 102 7.24 -2.60 12.84
CA VAL A 102 6.42 -2.63 11.62
C VAL A 102 7.26 -3.23 10.51
N LEU A 103 6.76 -4.29 9.91
CA LEU A 103 7.42 -5.04 8.84
C LEU A 103 6.89 -4.63 7.45
N GLU A 104 7.49 -5.20 6.40
CA GLU A 104 7.01 -5.04 5.02
C GLU A 104 5.56 -5.51 4.90
N ASP A 105 4.81 -4.82 4.02
CA ASP A 105 3.38 -5.02 3.77
C ASP A 105 2.46 -4.73 4.98
N GLU A 106 2.98 -4.24 6.10
CA GLU A 106 2.16 -3.86 7.24
C GLU A 106 1.69 -2.41 7.15
N ILE A 107 0.42 -2.21 7.54
CA ILE A 107 -0.22 -0.90 7.65
C ILE A 107 -0.06 -0.38 9.08
N PHE A 108 0.38 0.86 9.22
CA PHE A 108 0.56 1.51 10.51
C PHE A 108 0.04 2.96 10.52
N GLY A 109 -0.12 3.51 11.73
CA GLY A 109 -0.73 4.83 11.90
C GLY A 109 -2.25 4.87 11.71
N ALA A 110 -2.91 3.72 11.45
CA ALA A 110 -4.35 3.65 11.29
C ALA A 110 -5.12 3.86 12.60
N LEU A 111 -4.55 3.48 13.75
CA LEU A 111 -5.23 3.56 15.04
C LEU A 111 -5.70 4.99 15.37
N SER A 112 -4.81 5.96 15.31
CA SER A 112 -5.11 7.37 15.57
C SER A 112 -6.09 7.96 14.55
N LEU A 113 -6.02 7.52 13.30
CA LEU A 113 -6.96 7.92 12.25
C LEU A 113 -8.37 7.39 12.53
N LEU A 114 -8.50 6.13 12.92
CA LEU A 114 -9.79 5.48 13.23
C LEU A 114 -10.41 5.99 14.54
N THR A 115 -9.59 6.33 15.53
CA THR A 115 -10.04 6.83 16.84
C THR A 115 -10.18 8.35 16.91
N HIS A 116 -9.86 9.06 15.82
CA HIS A 116 -9.85 10.53 15.78
C HIS A 116 -8.99 11.15 16.90
N SER A 117 -7.85 10.53 17.20
CA SER A 117 -6.92 10.93 18.25
C SER A 117 -5.55 11.31 17.67
N PRO A 118 -4.72 12.04 18.41
CA PRO A 118 -3.30 12.23 18.04
C PRO A 118 -2.56 10.90 17.89
N ARG A 119 -1.43 10.92 17.22
CA ARG A 119 -0.55 9.76 17.06
C ARG A 119 -0.19 9.16 18.41
N THR A 120 -0.45 7.88 18.59
CA THR A 120 -0.25 7.16 19.86
C THR A 120 1.16 6.63 20.05
N ALA A 121 2.01 6.71 19.03
CA ALA A 121 3.38 6.22 19.06
C ALA A 121 4.27 6.98 18.07
N THR A 122 5.56 6.96 18.32
CA THR A 122 6.60 7.35 17.38
C THR A 122 7.05 6.13 16.60
N VAL A 123 7.15 6.25 15.27
CA VAL A 123 7.65 5.21 14.38
C VAL A 123 8.93 5.71 13.73
N ILE A 124 10.02 4.95 13.88
CA ILE A 124 11.36 5.29 13.39
C ILE A 124 11.80 4.20 12.42
N ALA A 125 12.29 4.59 11.25
CA ALA A 125 12.87 3.66 10.29
C ALA A 125 14.12 3.00 10.89
N ASP A 126 14.14 1.69 11.06
CA ASP A 126 15.33 0.96 11.53
C ASP A 126 16.31 0.69 10.38
N THR A 127 15.78 0.44 9.21
CA THR A 127 16.54 0.37 7.96
C THR A 127 16.12 1.50 7.02
N ARG A 128 16.69 1.55 5.81
CA ARG A 128 16.09 2.37 4.75
C ARG A 128 14.70 1.83 4.44
N CYS A 129 13.67 2.67 4.58
CA CYS A 129 12.29 2.32 4.31
C CYS A 129 11.76 3.05 3.08
N LEU A 130 11.09 2.31 2.20
CA LEU A 130 10.16 2.87 1.22
C LEU A 130 8.75 2.73 1.78
N VAL A 131 8.08 3.86 1.98
CA VAL A 131 6.78 3.92 2.66
C VAL A 131 5.74 4.51 1.72
N MET A 132 4.62 3.84 1.56
CA MET A 132 3.44 4.36 0.89
C MET A 132 2.61 5.19 1.87
N VAL A 133 2.32 6.42 1.52
CA VAL A 133 1.51 7.37 2.30
C VAL A 133 0.09 7.42 1.73
N VAL A 134 -0.89 7.09 2.56
CA VAL A 134 -2.31 6.99 2.17
C VAL A 134 -3.11 8.04 2.95
N PRO A 135 -3.63 9.09 2.30
CA PRO A 135 -4.52 10.06 2.94
C PRO A 135 -5.81 9.41 3.48
N ARG A 136 -6.42 10.01 4.50
CA ARG A 136 -7.65 9.52 5.17
C ARG A 136 -8.74 9.09 4.18
N HIS A 137 -9.10 9.98 3.25
CA HIS A 137 -10.21 9.73 2.31
C HIS A 137 -9.92 8.55 1.36
N GLN A 138 -8.66 8.37 0.95
CA GLN A 138 -8.25 7.22 0.14
C GLN A 138 -8.23 5.93 0.96
N PHE A 139 -7.81 5.99 2.23
CA PHE A 139 -7.84 4.86 3.14
C PHE A 139 -9.28 4.38 3.39
N GLU A 140 -10.22 5.30 3.61
CA GLU A 140 -11.64 4.97 3.77
C GLU A 140 -12.24 4.31 2.51
N THR A 141 -11.88 4.82 1.33
CA THR A 141 -12.27 4.21 0.05
C THR A 141 -11.66 2.84 -0.13
N MET A 142 -10.38 2.69 0.19
CA MET A 142 -9.65 1.42 0.10
C MET A 142 -10.26 0.33 1.00
N ILE A 143 -10.67 0.66 2.22
CA ILE A 143 -11.38 -0.26 3.13
C ILE A 143 -12.70 -0.73 2.50
N LYS A 144 -13.47 0.17 1.88
CA LYS A 144 -14.76 -0.16 1.26
C LYS A 144 -14.61 -1.05 0.03
N THR A 145 -13.58 -0.83 -0.76
CA THR A 145 -13.35 -1.53 -2.04
C THR A 145 -12.51 -2.80 -1.91
N HIS A 146 -11.71 -2.91 -0.85
CA HIS A 146 -10.77 -4.02 -0.62
C HIS A 146 -10.91 -4.60 0.79
N PRO A 147 -11.96 -5.41 1.07
CA PRO A 147 -12.25 -5.95 2.41
C PRO A 147 -11.08 -6.75 3.02
N ARG A 148 -10.22 -7.35 2.21
CA ARG A 148 -9.02 -8.08 2.68
C ARG A 148 -8.05 -7.19 3.45
N ILE A 149 -7.90 -5.92 3.05
CA ILE A 149 -7.06 -4.95 3.75
C ILE A 149 -7.62 -4.69 5.15
N CYS A 150 -8.94 -4.56 5.27
CA CYS A 150 -9.61 -4.40 6.54
C CYS A 150 -9.40 -5.61 7.46
N LEU A 151 -9.52 -6.83 6.92
CA LEU A 151 -9.25 -8.07 7.67
C LEU A 151 -7.81 -8.14 8.17
N SER A 152 -6.83 -7.87 7.31
CA SER A 152 -5.41 -7.84 7.69
C SER A 152 -5.12 -6.83 8.80
N LEU A 153 -5.71 -5.62 8.69
CA LEU A 153 -5.59 -4.60 9.74
C LEU A 153 -6.20 -5.08 11.07
N MET A 154 -7.39 -5.68 11.05
CA MET A 154 -8.05 -6.23 12.25
C MET A 154 -7.24 -7.38 12.86
N GLU A 155 -6.65 -8.25 12.05
CA GLU A 155 -5.78 -9.34 12.51
C GLU A 155 -4.53 -8.80 13.20
N ASN A 156 -3.90 -7.75 12.64
CA ASN A 156 -2.74 -7.09 13.26
C ASN A 156 -3.13 -6.46 14.59
N MET A 157 -4.25 -5.74 14.65
CA MET A 157 -4.76 -5.16 15.91
C MET A 157 -5.07 -6.25 16.95
N ALA A 158 -5.67 -7.37 16.56
CA ALA A 158 -5.96 -8.48 17.46
C ALA A 158 -4.65 -9.11 18.01
N ARG A 159 -3.63 -9.30 17.17
CA ARG A 159 -2.30 -9.76 17.61
C ARG A 159 -1.66 -8.80 18.62
N GLN A 160 -1.75 -7.49 18.39
CA GLN A 160 -1.24 -6.48 19.32
C GLN A 160 -1.97 -6.55 20.66
N ILE A 161 -3.30 -6.67 20.68
CA ILE A 161 -4.09 -6.81 21.92
C ILE A 161 -3.66 -8.06 22.71
N VAL A 162 -3.50 -9.20 22.05
CA VAL A 162 -3.03 -10.44 22.71
C VAL A 162 -1.63 -10.26 23.29
N SER A 163 -0.72 -9.62 22.56
CA SER A 163 0.64 -9.34 23.03
C SER A 163 0.64 -8.42 24.27
N LEU A 164 -0.12 -7.31 24.22
CA LEU A 164 -0.25 -6.38 25.33
C LEU A 164 -0.85 -7.05 26.57
N ASN A 165 -1.89 -7.89 26.40
CA ASN A 165 -2.47 -8.65 27.51
C ASN A 165 -1.46 -9.58 28.19
N LYS A 166 -0.60 -10.26 27.41
CA LYS A 166 0.49 -11.09 27.96
C LYS A 166 1.49 -10.28 28.75
N GLN A 167 1.91 -9.11 28.23
CA GLN A 167 2.86 -8.21 28.92
C GLN A 167 2.27 -7.68 30.23
N VAL A 168 1.02 -7.25 30.23
CA VAL A 168 0.31 -6.78 31.45
C VAL A 168 0.18 -7.89 32.48
N THR A 169 -0.12 -9.12 32.04
CA THR A 169 -0.24 -10.28 32.94
C THR A 169 1.13 -10.66 33.53
N ALA A 170 2.19 -10.63 32.73
CA ALA A 170 3.55 -10.90 33.20
C ALA A 170 4.04 -9.83 34.19
N ALA A 171 3.68 -8.55 33.96
CA ALA A 171 4.05 -7.46 34.86
C ALA A 171 3.30 -7.50 36.23
N LYS A 172 2.15 -8.19 36.30
CA LYS A 172 1.37 -8.35 37.55
C LYS A 172 1.76 -9.57 38.38
N ASN A 173 2.48 -10.50 37.82
CA ASN A 173 3.00 -11.71 38.51
C ASN A 173 4.52 -11.74 38.38
N PRO A 174 5.26 -10.94 39.19
CA PRO A 174 6.72 -10.97 39.23
C PRO A 174 7.26 -12.27 39.81
#